data_63e55a7a370c0b88b235e22a3670271a
#
_entry.id   63e55a7a370c0b88b235e22a3670271a
#
_cell.length_a   1.000
_cell.length_b   1.000
_cell.length_c   1.000
_cell.angle_alpha   90.00
_cell.angle_beta   90.00
_cell.angle_gamma   90.00
#
_symmetry.space_group_name_H-M   'P 1'
#
loop_
_entity.id
_entity.type
_entity.pdbx_description
1 polymer ?
#
loop_
_entity_poly.entity_id
_entity_poly.type
_entity_poly.pdbx_seq_one_letter_code
_entity_poly.pdbx_strand_id
1 'polypeptide(L)'
;MLLDNKYSDVTRTVIGCAMEVHRNLGSGFQEVIYQRSLAVELERAGLVFAREVEMPLFYKGVEVGSRRVDFLVDEAVLVELKALHELNPTHFAQIINYLEA
;
A
#
# COMPACT_ATOMS: atom_id res chain seq x y z
N MET A 1 7.60 5.93 -15.07
CA MET A 1 7.65 4.50 -14.72
C MET A 1 6.58 3.76 -15.48
N LEU A 2 6.98 2.71 -16.18
CA LEU A 2 6.02 1.88 -16.89
C LEU A 2 5.55 0.79 -15.94
N LEU A 3 4.26 0.77 -15.68
CA LEU A 3 3.65 -0.25 -14.85
C LEU A 3 3.19 -1.40 -15.73
N ASP A 4 3.43 -2.61 -15.29
CA ASP A 4 2.88 -3.78 -15.93
C ASP A 4 1.35 -3.66 -15.92
N ASN A 5 0.71 -3.94 -17.06
CA ASN A 5 -0.75 -3.87 -17.16
C ASN A 5 -1.45 -4.75 -16.13
N LYS A 6 -0.81 -5.86 -15.75
CA LYS A 6 -1.35 -6.78 -14.76
C LYS A 6 -1.56 -6.12 -13.41
N TYR A 7 -0.69 -5.17 -13.03
CA TYR A 7 -0.74 -4.54 -11.71
C TYR A 7 -1.22 -3.10 -11.76
N SER A 8 -1.26 -2.48 -12.93
CA SER A 8 -1.57 -1.06 -13.02
C SER A 8 -2.99 -0.73 -12.58
N ASP A 9 -3.95 -1.61 -12.86
CA ASP A 9 -5.34 -1.39 -12.45
C ASP A 9 -5.47 -1.50 -10.93
N VAL A 10 -4.81 -2.49 -10.33
CA VAL A 10 -4.82 -2.65 -8.87
C VAL A 10 -4.17 -1.42 -8.22
N THR A 11 -3.01 -1.01 -8.71
CA THR A 11 -2.30 0.15 -8.19
C THR A 11 -3.15 1.40 -8.29
N ARG A 12 -3.79 1.61 -9.43
CA ARG A 12 -4.64 2.77 -9.64
C ARG A 12 -5.82 2.78 -8.65
N THR A 13 -6.42 1.61 -8.44
CA THR A 13 -7.52 1.49 -7.49
C THR A 13 -7.04 1.77 -6.06
N VAL A 14 -5.88 1.24 -5.68
CA VAL A 14 -5.29 1.50 -4.36
C VAL A 14 -5.02 2.98 -4.15
N ILE A 15 -4.45 3.64 -5.15
CA ILE A 15 -4.19 5.08 -5.08
C ILE A 15 -5.52 5.84 -4.90
N GLY A 16 -6.55 5.47 -5.65
CA GLY A 16 -7.86 6.07 -5.52
C GLY A 16 -8.43 5.90 -4.12
N CYS A 17 -8.29 4.72 -3.54
CA CYS A 17 -8.71 4.45 -2.17
C CYS A 17 -7.95 5.31 -1.17
N ALA A 18 -6.65 5.44 -1.33
CA ALA A 18 -5.82 6.26 -0.43
C ALA A 18 -6.21 7.74 -0.53
N MET A 19 -6.48 8.22 -1.73
CA MET A 19 -6.94 9.60 -1.93
C MET A 19 -8.28 9.82 -1.25
N GLU A 20 -9.19 8.86 -1.34
CA GLU A 20 -10.48 8.95 -0.69
C GLU A 20 -10.34 9.04 0.83
N VAL A 21 -9.47 8.23 1.41
CA VAL A 21 -9.17 8.29 2.83
C VAL A 21 -8.65 9.67 3.22
N HIS A 22 -7.67 10.17 2.47
CA HIS A 22 -7.07 11.47 2.78
C HIS A 22 -8.09 12.61 2.63
N ARG A 23 -8.95 12.53 1.62
CA ARG A 23 -9.97 13.55 1.40
C ARG A 23 -10.96 13.63 2.56
N ASN A 24 -11.33 12.48 3.13
CA ASN A 24 -12.30 12.42 4.21
C ASN A 24 -11.69 12.73 5.57
N LEU A 25 -10.48 12.26 5.83
CA LEU A 25 -9.85 12.40 7.15
C LEU A 25 -8.96 13.64 7.26
N GLY A 26 -8.33 14.04 6.16
CA GLY A 26 -7.30 15.05 6.22
C GLY A 26 -6.03 14.52 6.89
N SER A 27 -5.15 15.43 7.27
CA SER A 27 -3.92 15.09 7.97
C SER A 27 -4.09 15.13 9.47
N GLY A 28 -3.13 14.57 10.22
CA GLY A 28 -3.07 14.74 11.67
C GLY A 28 -3.53 13.56 12.50
N PHE A 29 -4.05 12.52 11.87
CA PHE A 29 -4.42 11.31 12.61
C PHE A 29 -3.24 10.36 12.74
N GLN A 30 -3.34 9.43 13.70
CA GLN A 30 -2.33 8.39 13.85
C GLN A 30 -2.38 7.43 12.65
N GLU A 31 -1.23 6.82 12.36
CA GLU A 31 -1.09 5.93 11.22
C GLU A 31 -2.11 4.80 11.23
N VAL A 32 -2.43 4.25 12.41
CA VAL A 32 -3.40 3.16 12.52
C VAL A 32 -4.79 3.58 12.02
N ILE A 33 -5.16 4.84 12.17
CA ILE A 33 -6.45 5.33 11.69
C ILE A 33 -6.48 5.31 10.17
N TYR A 34 -5.40 5.76 9.53
CA TYR A 34 -5.31 5.70 8.07
C TYR A 34 -5.30 4.26 7.57
N GLN A 35 -4.61 3.36 8.27
CA GLN A 35 -4.57 1.96 7.88
C GLN A 35 -5.97 1.33 7.91
N ARG A 36 -6.69 1.54 9.01
CA ARG A 36 -8.04 0.99 9.14
C ARG A 36 -8.99 1.59 8.12
N SER A 37 -8.85 2.88 7.85
CA SER A 37 -9.69 3.55 6.87
C SER A 37 -9.39 3.06 5.45
N LEU A 38 -8.13 2.86 5.12
CA LEU A 38 -7.76 2.31 3.82
C LEU A 38 -8.30 0.89 3.67
N ALA A 39 -8.27 0.08 4.73
CA ALA A 39 -8.86 -1.27 4.68
C ALA A 39 -10.33 -1.22 4.31
N VAL A 40 -11.07 -0.26 4.85
CA VAL A 40 -12.50 -0.07 4.49
C VAL A 40 -12.64 0.24 3.00
N GLU A 41 -11.81 1.15 2.49
CA GLU A 41 -11.90 1.52 1.08
C GLU A 41 -11.49 0.38 0.14
N LEU A 42 -10.45 -0.36 0.49
CA LEU A 42 -10.02 -1.50 -0.32
C LEU A 42 -11.11 -2.57 -0.37
N GLU A 43 -11.77 -2.83 0.75
CA GLU A 43 -12.86 -3.79 0.80
C GLU A 43 -14.03 -3.33 -0.06
N ARG A 44 -14.39 -2.05 0.02
CA ARG A 44 -15.46 -1.48 -0.80
C ARG A 44 -15.13 -1.53 -2.29
N ALA A 45 -13.86 -1.44 -2.61
CA ALA A 45 -13.41 -1.53 -4.01
C ALA A 45 -13.37 -2.97 -4.52
N GLY A 46 -13.64 -3.95 -3.65
CA GLY A 46 -13.66 -5.36 -4.04
C GLY A 46 -12.27 -5.99 -4.17
N LEU A 47 -11.26 -5.36 -3.61
CA LEU A 47 -9.90 -5.90 -3.68
C LEU A 47 -9.66 -6.92 -2.56
N VAL A 48 -8.91 -7.96 -2.91
CA VAL A 48 -8.44 -8.96 -1.95
C VAL A 48 -7.14 -8.44 -1.36
N PHE A 49 -7.04 -8.42 -0.03
CA PHE A 49 -5.82 -7.91 0.60
C PHE A 49 -5.59 -8.56 1.96
N ALA A 50 -4.33 -8.54 2.38
CA ALA A 50 -3.92 -8.92 3.73
C ALA A 50 -3.29 -7.70 4.38
N ARG A 51 -3.42 -7.60 5.70
CA ARG A 51 -2.89 -6.48 6.50
C ARG A 51 -1.72 -6.96 7.34
N GLU A 52 -0.76 -6.05 7.57
CA GLU A 52 0.35 -6.30 8.48
C GLU A 52 1.09 -7.59 8.15
N VAL A 53 1.54 -7.67 6.89
CA VAL A 53 2.20 -8.86 6.36
C VAL A 53 3.70 -8.80 6.61
N GLU A 54 4.26 -9.87 7.17
CA GLU A 54 5.71 -10.00 7.32
C GLU A 54 6.31 -10.45 5.99
N MET A 55 7.29 -9.68 5.50
CA MET A 55 7.97 -9.97 4.26
C MET A 55 9.44 -10.28 4.56
N PRO A 56 9.93 -11.46 4.19
CA PRO A 56 11.34 -11.78 4.43
C PRO A 56 12.25 -10.93 3.54
N LEU A 57 13.41 -10.58 4.08
CA LEU A 57 14.45 -9.86 3.35
C LEU A 57 15.61 -10.81 3.11
N PHE A 58 16.07 -10.85 1.85
CA PHE A 58 17.16 -11.71 1.44
C PHE A 58 18.35 -10.89 0.99
N TYR A 59 19.53 -11.39 1.32
CA TYR A 59 20.78 -10.85 0.81
C TYR A 59 21.58 -11.99 0.22
N LYS A 60 21.84 -11.93 -1.07
CA LYS A 60 22.56 -12.97 -1.81
C LYS A 60 22.01 -14.37 -1.53
N GLY A 61 20.68 -14.48 -1.52
CA GLY A 61 19.99 -15.74 -1.33
C GLY A 61 19.85 -16.21 0.09
N VAL A 62 20.33 -15.43 1.07
CA VAL A 62 20.23 -15.77 2.48
C VAL A 62 19.26 -14.84 3.17
N GLU A 63 18.32 -15.40 3.92
CA GLU A 63 17.39 -14.58 4.67
C GLU A 63 18.13 -13.87 5.80
N VAL A 64 18.11 -12.55 5.78
CA VAL A 64 18.85 -11.74 6.75
C VAL A 64 17.93 -10.94 7.68
N GLY A 65 16.62 -11.01 7.46
CA GLY A 65 15.67 -10.31 8.30
C GLY A 65 14.29 -10.31 7.67
N SER A 66 13.40 -9.51 8.23
CA SER A 66 12.07 -9.32 7.67
C SER A 66 11.61 -7.89 7.93
N ARG A 67 10.59 -7.48 7.20
CA ARG A 67 9.91 -6.23 7.49
C ARG A 67 8.41 -6.45 7.42
N ARG A 68 7.66 -5.63 8.14
CA ARG A 68 6.21 -5.64 8.07
C ARG A 68 5.77 -4.57 7.09
N VAL A 69 4.84 -4.93 6.20
CA VAL A 69 4.19 -3.99 5.31
C VAL A 69 2.73 -3.84 5.74
N ASP A 70 2.16 -2.67 5.49
CA ASP A 70 0.78 -2.39 5.94
C ASP A 70 -0.24 -3.23 5.19
N PHE A 71 -0.08 -3.37 3.88
CA PHE A 71 -0.97 -4.17 3.05
C PHE A 71 -0.23 -4.91 1.97
N LEU A 72 -0.71 -6.10 1.68
CA LEU A 72 -0.40 -6.81 0.45
C LEU A 72 -1.71 -6.95 -0.31
N VAL A 73 -1.84 -6.28 -1.44
CA VAL A 73 -3.08 -6.22 -2.22
C VAL A 73 -2.96 -7.11 -3.44
N ASP A 74 -3.95 -7.99 -3.62
CA ASP A 74 -4.03 -8.91 -4.75
C ASP A 74 -2.76 -9.75 -4.92
N GLU A 75 -2.11 -10.06 -3.81
CA GLU A 75 -0.87 -10.85 -3.76
C GLU A 75 0.27 -10.28 -4.59
N ALA A 76 0.19 -9.01 -4.99
CA ALA A 76 1.15 -8.43 -5.91
C ALA A 76 1.63 -7.03 -5.54
N VAL A 77 0.81 -6.25 -4.88
CA VAL A 77 1.12 -4.83 -4.61
C VAL A 77 1.29 -4.60 -3.13
N LEU A 78 2.46 -4.13 -2.75
CA LEU A 78 2.77 -3.76 -1.36
C LEU A 78 2.42 -2.30 -1.12
N VAL A 79 1.75 -2.04 0.00
CA VAL A 79 1.36 -0.68 0.37
C VAL A 79 1.90 -0.35 1.75
N GLU A 80 2.59 0.78 1.86
CA GLU A 80 3.06 1.33 3.12
C GLU A 80 2.47 2.74 3.30
N LEU A 81 2.04 3.05 4.52
CA LEU A 81 1.28 4.26 4.81
C LEU A 81 2.07 5.39 5.46
N LYS A 82 3.37 5.26 5.54
CA LYS A 82 4.22 6.18 6.32
C LYS A 82 4.01 7.65 6.01
N ALA A 83 3.68 7.97 4.76
CA ALA A 83 3.55 9.34 4.33
C ALA A 83 2.10 9.76 4.06
N LEU A 84 1.12 8.95 4.48
CA LEU A 84 -0.27 9.23 4.11
C LEU A 84 -0.75 10.59 4.62
N HIS A 85 -0.30 10.98 5.81
CA HIS A 85 -0.69 12.27 6.39
C HIS A 85 0.02 13.46 5.74
N GLU A 86 1.04 13.21 4.93
CA GLU A 86 1.80 14.24 4.21
C GLU A 86 1.58 14.17 2.70
N LEU A 87 0.52 13.49 2.29
CA LEU A 87 0.35 13.15 0.89
C LEU A 87 0.30 14.34 -0.04
N ASN A 88 1.05 14.20 -1.10
CA ASN A 88 0.89 14.90 -2.35
C ASN A 88 1.13 13.85 -3.46
N PRO A 89 0.87 14.18 -4.72
CA PRO A 89 1.01 13.19 -5.81
C PRO A 89 2.38 12.52 -5.89
N THR A 90 3.43 13.21 -5.48
CA THR A 90 4.79 12.65 -5.49
C THR A 90 4.94 11.52 -4.48
N HIS A 91 4.28 11.62 -3.34
CA HIS A 91 4.39 10.63 -2.28
C HIS A 91 3.68 9.32 -2.62
N PHE A 92 2.63 9.36 -3.43
CA PHE A 92 1.92 8.13 -3.80
C PHE A 92 2.84 7.11 -4.44
N ALA A 93 3.78 7.55 -5.25
CA ALA A 93 4.72 6.64 -5.90
C ALA A 93 5.64 5.96 -4.88
N GLN A 94 5.80 6.54 -3.70
CA GLN A 94 6.69 6.02 -2.66
C GLN A 94 6.01 5.02 -1.73
N ILE A 95 4.68 5.07 -1.61
CA ILE A 95 3.97 4.19 -0.69
C ILE A 95 3.52 2.88 -1.33
N ILE A 96 3.65 2.76 -2.64
CA ILE A 96 3.22 1.57 -3.38
C ILE A 96 4.42 0.94 -4.07
N ASN A 97 4.66 -0.32 -3.75
CA ASN A 97 5.73 -1.11 -4.34
C ASN A 97 5.15 -2.35 -4.97
N TYR A 98 5.81 -2.84 -6.00
CA TYR A 98 5.40 -4.06 -6.67
C TYR A 98 6.21 -5.24 -6.20
N LEU A 99 5.55 -6.38 -6.14
CA LEU A 99 6.25 -7.65 -6.08
C LEU A 99 6.52 -8.05 -7.52
N GLU A 100 7.77 -8.03 -7.89
CA GLU A 100 8.16 -8.54 -9.18
C GLU A 100 8.52 -10.02 -9.03
N ALA A 101 7.95 -10.78 -9.89
CA ALA A 101 8.19 -12.22 -9.89
C ALA A 101 9.62 -12.54 -10.35
#